data_3d35228e9ec55dc930d07f9306b5a0be
#
_entry.id   3d35228e9ec55dc930d07f9306b5a0be
#
_cell.length_a   1.000
_cell.length_b   1.000
_cell.length_c   1.000
_cell.angle_alpha   90.00
_cell.angle_beta   90.00
_cell.angle_gamma   90.00
#
_symmetry.space_group_name_H-M   'P 1'
#
loop_
_entity.id
_entity.type
_entity.pdbx_description
1 polymer ?
#
loop_
_entity_poly.entity_id
_entity_poly.type
_entity_poly.pdbx_seq_one_letter_code
_entity_poly.pdbx_strand_id
1 'polypeptide(L)'
;SGYALERAILPLIEKEQSSDKAGWEFFVRAPCAAPFYEIDDSIRDTAMSLRNVAKFSNKMPLIIIADNGSTPEDLMGIKQGKVHGSDFIVIDHHFSSEDVISDEVLTHINPFLVGENGAAFSAGMLCTELARLINNEVSINQIPAMAGIADRIDLMNKKAIDDYLKIAHKEGYSKELLHDISIVIDFVSAKLRFMEAREYIEVIFGEPREKQKDLVELLAPYIRKLESKGLAISKANAHIEEIGNITLQTLDIESTFPGFGFFPKPGMCVGMVHDDYQKTKNCNNLVSVGIMSTALTMRATDESNFSVHDFIGFLNKKIPNAFVEGGGHKNAGSITFLPNKQKDVLILLREFIKERGK
;
A
#
# COMPACT_ATOMS: atom_id res chain seq x y z
N SER A 1 -1.80 -2.47 -9.02
CA SER A 1 -0.62 -3.30 -9.34
C SER A 1 -1.04 -4.63 -9.95
N GLY A 2 -1.61 -5.56 -9.20
CA GLY A 2 -1.93 -6.92 -9.66
C GLY A 2 -2.84 -7.00 -10.89
N TYR A 3 -3.81 -6.10 -11.04
CA TYR A 3 -4.69 -6.09 -12.22
C TYR A 3 -3.93 -5.84 -13.53
N ALA A 4 -2.96 -4.91 -13.54
CA ALA A 4 -2.16 -4.63 -14.73
C ALA A 4 -1.37 -5.87 -15.19
N LEU A 5 -0.73 -6.57 -14.25
CA LEU A 5 0.00 -7.80 -14.53
C LEU A 5 -0.91 -8.93 -15.02
N GLU A 6 -2.08 -9.08 -14.39
CA GLU A 6 -3.07 -10.06 -14.81
C GLU A 6 -3.49 -9.85 -16.27
N ARG A 7 -3.82 -8.61 -16.64
CA ARG A 7 -4.21 -8.28 -18.02
C ARG A 7 -3.13 -8.59 -19.06
N ALA A 8 -1.85 -8.51 -18.69
CA ALA A 8 -0.74 -8.84 -19.56
C ALA A 8 -0.45 -10.35 -19.64
N ILE A 9 -0.51 -11.04 -18.50
CA ILE A 9 -0.07 -12.44 -18.36
C ILE A 9 -1.17 -13.42 -18.75
N LEU A 10 -2.43 -13.14 -18.36
CA LEU A 10 -3.54 -14.05 -18.54
C LEU A 10 -3.77 -14.48 -20.01
N PRO A 11 -3.76 -13.57 -21.01
CA PRO A 11 -3.91 -13.96 -22.42
C PRO A 11 -2.80 -14.90 -22.92
N LEU A 12 -1.59 -14.78 -22.35
CA LEU A 12 -0.46 -15.66 -22.70
C LEU A 12 -0.69 -17.07 -22.14
N ILE A 13 -1.18 -17.17 -20.90
CA ILE A 13 -1.54 -18.44 -20.27
C ILE A 13 -2.69 -19.10 -21.04
N GLU A 14 -3.74 -18.37 -21.36
CA GLU A 14 -4.91 -18.86 -22.10
C GLU A 14 -4.52 -19.40 -23.49
N LYS A 15 -3.65 -18.67 -24.19
CA LYS A 15 -3.11 -19.09 -25.49
C LYS A 15 -2.29 -20.38 -25.37
N GLU A 16 -1.40 -20.49 -24.37
CA GLU A 16 -0.59 -21.68 -24.13
C GLU A 16 -1.46 -22.89 -23.78
N GLN A 17 -2.44 -22.69 -22.90
CA GLN A 17 -3.31 -23.76 -22.42
C GLN A 17 -4.47 -24.09 -23.35
N SER A 18 -4.70 -23.29 -24.40
CA SER A 18 -5.83 -23.43 -25.32
C SER A 18 -7.18 -23.47 -24.60
N SER A 19 -7.31 -22.69 -23.51
CA SER A 19 -8.49 -22.64 -22.65
C SER A 19 -8.77 -21.23 -22.15
N ASP A 20 -9.99 -20.78 -22.37
CA ASP A 20 -10.53 -19.53 -21.83
C ASP A 20 -10.78 -19.55 -20.30
N LYS A 21 -10.74 -20.72 -19.69
CA LYS A 21 -10.86 -20.92 -18.23
C LYS A 21 -9.52 -20.91 -17.51
N ALA A 22 -8.41 -20.81 -18.22
CA ALA A 22 -7.07 -20.86 -17.64
C ALA A 22 -6.85 -19.77 -16.58
N GLY A 23 -7.48 -18.62 -16.69
CA GLY A 23 -7.39 -17.55 -15.74
C GLY A 23 -7.89 -17.90 -14.34
N TRP A 24 -8.92 -18.73 -14.22
CA TRP A 24 -9.45 -19.17 -12.94
C TRP A 24 -8.63 -20.28 -12.30
N GLU A 25 -7.92 -21.03 -13.11
CA GLU A 25 -7.16 -22.21 -12.68
C GLU A 25 -5.68 -21.86 -12.41
N PHE A 26 -5.12 -20.92 -13.15
CA PHE A 26 -3.69 -20.60 -13.10
C PHE A 26 -3.35 -19.25 -12.49
N PHE A 27 -4.29 -18.30 -12.43
CA PHE A 27 -4.04 -16.97 -11.92
C PHE A 27 -4.87 -16.68 -10.67
N VAL A 28 -4.17 -16.41 -9.58
CA VAL A 28 -4.79 -16.11 -8.28
C VAL A 28 -4.30 -14.74 -7.83
N ARG A 29 -5.21 -13.86 -7.42
CA ARG A 29 -4.89 -12.61 -6.72
C ARG A 29 -5.19 -12.81 -5.24
N ALA A 30 -4.21 -12.55 -4.39
CA ALA A 30 -4.38 -12.56 -2.95
C ALA A 30 -3.92 -11.22 -2.37
N PRO A 31 -4.69 -10.56 -1.49
CA PRO A 31 -4.22 -9.38 -0.79
C PRO A 31 -3.20 -9.78 0.27
N CYS A 32 -2.15 -8.99 0.43
CA CYS A 32 -1.31 -9.04 1.61
C CYS A 32 -2.06 -8.34 2.75
N ALA A 33 -2.10 -8.97 3.92
CA ALA A 33 -2.85 -8.45 5.06
C ALA A 33 -2.01 -7.51 5.94
N ALA A 34 -0.70 -7.69 5.94
CA ALA A 34 0.28 -6.95 6.73
C ALA A 34 1.07 -5.96 5.84
N PRO A 35 1.84 -5.03 6.43
CA PRO A 35 2.77 -4.20 5.68
C PRO A 35 3.93 -4.99 5.06
N PHE A 36 4.05 -6.28 5.36
CA PHE A 36 5.08 -7.21 4.86
C PHE A 36 4.44 -8.48 4.30
N TYR A 37 5.20 -9.19 3.45
CA TYR A 37 4.86 -10.54 3.00
C TYR A 37 5.30 -11.56 4.05
N GLU A 38 4.44 -11.81 5.02
CA GLU A 38 4.73 -12.67 6.17
C GLU A 38 4.65 -14.17 5.84
N ILE A 39 5.10 -14.99 6.78
CA ILE A 39 4.99 -16.47 6.69
C ILE A 39 3.53 -16.91 6.47
N ASP A 40 2.57 -16.27 7.14
CA ASP A 40 1.15 -16.59 7.03
C ASP A 40 0.60 -16.33 5.63
N ASP A 41 1.01 -15.23 4.99
CA ASP A 41 0.68 -14.95 3.59
C ASP A 41 1.28 -16.00 2.67
N SER A 42 2.55 -16.35 2.89
CA SER A 42 3.26 -17.36 2.10
C SER A 42 2.64 -18.74 2.24
N ILE A 43 2.25 -19.16 3.44
CA ILE A 43 1.55 -20.44 3.68
C ILE A 43 0.23 -20.47 2.91
N ARG A 44 -0.55 -19.39 3.01
CA ARG A 44 -1.82 -19.27 2.28
C ARG A 44 -1.62 -19.37 0.77
N ASP A 45 -0.73 -18.56 0.21
CA ASP A 45 -0.50 -18.45 -1.23
C ASP A 45 0.09 -19.75 -1.80
N THR A 46 1.03 -20.34 -1.08
CA THR A 46 1.60 -21.66 -1.42
C THR A 46 0.52 -22.74 -1.39
N ALA A 47 -0.30 -22.82 -0.34
CA ALA A 47 -1.35 -23.80 -0.23
C ALA A 47 -2.42 -23.67 -1.34
N MET A 48 -2.78 -22.44 -1.72
CA MET A 48 -3.69 -22.20 -2.84
C MET A 48 -3.06 -22.62 -4.17
N SER A 49 -1.80 -22.28 -4.38
CA SER A 49 -1.08 -22.60 -5.62
C SER A 49 -0.85 -24.10 -5.78
N LEU A 50 -0.50 -24.83 -4.71
CA LEU A 50 -0.26 -26.27 -4.75
C LEU A 50 -1.50 -27.08 -5.13
N ARG A 51 -2.71 -26.59 -4.82
CA ARG A 51 -3.95 -27.23 -5.32
C ARG A 51 -4.00 -27.23 -6.85
N ASN A 52 -3.50 -26.17 -7.47
CA ASN A 52 -3.48 -26.05 -8.92
C ASN A 52 -2.30 -26.85 -9.50
N VAL A 53 -1.13 -26.80 -8.88
CA VAL A 53 0.04 -27.60 -9.29
C VAL A 53 -0.25 -29.11 -9.32
N ALA A 54 -1.06 -29.62 -8.40
CA ALA A 54 -1.49 -31.02 -8.40
C ALA A 54 -2.24 -31.43 -9.69
N LYS A 55 -2.83 -30.46 -10.41
CA LYS A 55 -3.49 -30.70 -11.71
C LYS A 55 -2.51 -30.57 -12.90
N PHE A 56 -1.36 -29.92 -12.69
CA PHE A 56 -0.40 -29.56 -13.73
C PHE A 56 1.00 -30.04 -13.32
N SER A 57 1.24 -31.34 -13.49
CA SER A 57 2.34 -32.12 -12.90
C SER A 57 3.78 -31.61 -13.15
N ASN A 58 3.98 -30.65 -14.05
CA ASN A 58 5.30 -30.07 -14.39
C ASN A 58 5.36 -28.55 -14.26
N LYS A 59 4.40 -27.92 -13.62
CA LYS A 59 4.41 -26.48 -13.39
C LYS A 59 4.65 -26.21 -11.91
N MET A 60 5.45 -25.21 -11.61
CA MET A 60 5.69 -24.73 -10.26
C MET A 60 5.03 -23.37 -10.07
N PRO A 61 4.60 -23.03 -8.84
CA PRO A 61 4.02 -21.71 -8.57
C PRO A 61 5.05 -20.60 -8.80
N LEU A 62 4.61 -19.53 -9.47
CA LEU A 62 5.29 -18.26 -9.50
C LEU A 62 4.47 -17.26 -8.67
N ILE A 63 5.05 -16.76 -7.61
CA ILE A 63 4.42 -15.76 -6.74
C ILE A 63 5.00 -14.39 -7.10
N ILE A 64 4.12 -13.45 -7.48
CA ILE A 64 4.50 -12.07 -7.77
C ILE A 64 4.01 -11.20 -6.60
N ILE A 65 4.94 -10.71 -5.80
CA ILE A 65 4.67 -9.78 -4.72
C ILE A 65 4.72 -8.37 -5.31
N ALA A 66 3.63 -7.62 -5.20
CA ALA A 66 3.52 -6.28 -5.76
C ALA A 66 3.10 -5.27 -4.69
N ASP A 67 3.83 -4.17 -4.57
CA ASP A 67 3.63 -3.11 -3.58
C ASP A 67 4.05 -3.54 -2.17
N ASN A 68 4.97 -4.46 -2.11
CA ASN A 68 5.51 -5.08 -0.90
C ASN A 68 6.71 -5.98 -1.27
N GLY A 69 7.40 -6.52 -0.29
CA GLY A 69 8.36 -7.61 -0.52
C GLY A 69 9.83 -7.19 -0.55
N SER A 70 10.15 -5.91 -0.31
CA SER A 70 11.52 -5.40 -0.40
C SER A 70 12.26 -5.31 0.92
N THR A 71 11.62 -5.60 2.05
CA THR A 71 12.22 -5.40 3.38
C THR A 71 12.75 -6.71 3.98
N PRO A 72 13.64 -6.66 4.98
CA PRO A 72 14.13 -7.86 5.66
C PRO A 72 13.02 -8.71 6.30
N GLU A 73 11.91 -8.09 6.68
CA GLU A 73 10.75 -8.75 7.27
C GLU A 73 10.06 -9.70 6.28
N ASP A 74 10.14 -9.42 4.98
CA ASP A 74 9.56 -10.24 3.90
C ASP A 74 10.35 -11.55 3.65
N LEU A 75 11.62 -11.57 4.06
CA LEU A 75 12.56 -12.64 3.73
C LEU A 75 12.07 -14.01 4.19
N MET A 76 11.50 -14.09 5.38
CA MET A 76 11.06 -15.37 5.94
C MET A 76 9.84 -15.93 5.21
N GLY A 77 8.91 -15.06 4.78
CA GLY A 77 7.79 -15.44 3.94
C GLY A 77 8.24 -15.99 2.59
N ILE A 78 9.19 -15.30 1.93
CA ILE A 78 9.77 -15.73 0.66
C ILE A 78 10.48 -17.10 0.81
N LYS A 79 11.34 -17.25 1.81
CA LYS A 79 12.05 -18.51 2.07
C LYS A 79 11.08 -19.65 2.36
N GLN A 80 10.01 -19.40 3.09
CA GLN A 80 8.98 -20.42 3.36
C GLN A 80 8.35 -20.94 2.06
N GLY A 81 7.96 -20.06 1.13
CA GLY A 81 7.39 -20.48 -0.15
C GLY A 81 8.39 -21.24 -1.02
N LYS A 82 9.67 -20.86 -1.00
CA LYS A 82 10.75 -21.58 -1.72
C LYS A 82 10.96 -23.02 -1.23
N VAL A 83 10.71 -23.29 0.05
CA VAL A 83 10.75 -24.68 0.58
C VAL A 83 9.76 -25.58 -0.17
N HIS A 84 8.66 -25.03 -0.64
CA HIS A 84 7.65 -25.76 -1.42
C HIS A 84 7.86 -25.65 -2.94
N GLY A 85 9.00 -25.10 -3.39
CA GLY A 85 9.36 -24.98 -4.79
C GLY A 85 8.71 -23.79 -5.50
N SER A 86 8.15 -22.82 -4.78
CA SER A 86 7.65 -21.59 -5.39
C SER A 86 8.81 -20.68 -5.79
N ASP A 87 8.71 -20.06 -6.97
CA ASP A 87 9.56 -18.96 -7.39
C ASP A 87 8.90 -17.63 -7.09
N PHE A 88 9.73 -16.58 -6.93
CA PHE A 88 9.25 -15.25 -6.57
C PHE A 88 9.75 -14.16 -7.52
N ILE A 89 8.88 -13.19 -7.78
CA ILE A 89 9.21 -11.88 -8.36
C ILE A 89 8.69 -10.82 -7.39
N VAL A 90 9.52 -9.83 -7.08
CA VAL A 90 9.16 -8.70 -6.22
C VAL A 90 9.14 -7.42 -7.06
N ILE A 91 8.05 -6.65 -6.97
CA ILE A 91 7.86 -5.36 -7.64
C ILE A 91 7.38 -4.37 -6.58
N ASP A 92 8.28 -3.55 -6.10
CA ASP A 92 8.02 -2.68 -4.97
C ASP A 92 8.66 -1.30 -5.15
N HIS A 93 8.32 -0.34 -4.29
CA HIS A 93 8.89 1.00 -4.29
C HIS A 93 9.20 1.51 -2.86
N HIS A 94 8.96 0.68 -1.86
CA HIS A 94 9.28 1.01 -0.47
C HIS A 94 10.78 0.94 -0.22
N PHE A 95 11.22 1.78 0.72
CA PHE A 95 12.62 1.84 1.13
C PHE A 95 13.01 0.62 1.95
N SER A 96 14.18 0.06 1.67
CA SER A 96 14.86 -0.89 2.53
C SER A 96 16.25 -0.39 2.89
N SER A 97 16.67 -0.59 4.12
CA SER A 97 18.03 -0.22 4.58
C SER A 97 19.11 -1.13 4.00
N GLU A 98 18.73 -2.34 3.62
CA GLU A 98 19.61 -3.35 3.02
C GLU A 98 18.82 -4.21 2.03
N ASP A 99 19.48 -4.66 0.98
CA ASP A 99 18.91 -5.59 0.02
C ASP A 99 19.25 -7.03 0.40
N VAL A 100 18.34 -7.69 1.09
CA VAL A 100 18.44 -9.12 1.44
C VAL A 100 17.51 -9.99 0.58
N ILE A 101 16.80 -9.38 -0.35
CA ILE A 101 15.75 -10.02 -1.14
C ILE A 101 16.25 -10.44 -2.51
N SER A 102 17.07 -9.63 -3.17
CA SER A 102 17.47 -9.86 -4.57
C SER A 102 18.12 -11.22 -4.81
N ASP A 103 18.89 -11.74 -3.87
CA ASP A 103 19.53 -13.07 -3.95
C ASP A 103 18.54 -14.24 -3.75
N GLU A 104 17.34 -13.96 -3.28
CA GLU A 104 16.34 -14.97 -2.94
C GLU A 104 15.22 -15.11 -3.97
N VAL A 105 15.12 -14.20 -4.92
CA VAL A 105 14.02 -14.13 -5.89
C VAL A 105 14.54 -14.15 -7.33
N LEU A 106 13.69 -14.51 -8.28
CA LEU A 106 14.04 -14.48 -9.70
C LEU A 106 14.31 -13.07 -10.20
N THR A 107 13.54 -12.11 -9.71
CA THR A 107 13.65 -10.70 -10.09
C THR A 107 13.15 -9.81 -8.95
N HIS A 108 13.94 -8.80 -8.61
CA HIS A 108 13.57 -7.74 -7.68
C HIS A 108 13.59 -6.40 -8.40
N ILE A 109 12.42 -5.81 -8.57
CA ILE A 109 12.24 -4.49 -9.20
C ILE A 109 11.89 -3.50 -8.11
N ASN A 110 12.86 -2.64 -7.78
CA ASN A 110 12.67 -1.54 -6.86
C ASN A 110 13.56 -0.37 -7.28
N PRO A 111 13.01 0.87 -7.40
CA PRO A 111 13.78 2.05 -7.80
C PRO A 111 15.03 2.30 -6.94
N PHE A 112 14.97 2.01 -5.65
CA PHE A 112 16.13 2.17 -4.75
C PHE A 112 17.33 1.30 -5.15
N LEU A 113 17.13 0.16 -5.78
CA LEU A 113 18.21 -0.73 -6.25
C LEU A 113 19.04 -0.12 -7.39
N VAL A 114 18.48 0.86 -8.08
CA VAL A 114 19.15 1.58 -9.18
C VAL A 114 19.49 3.03 -8.81
N GLY A 115 19.39 3.38 -7.53
CA GLY A 115 19.75 4.70 -7.01
C GLY A 115 18.66 5.76 -7.19
N GLU A 116 17.43 5.35 -7.55
CA GLU A 116 16.29 6.25 -7.69
C GLU A 116 15.46 6.31 -6.40
N ASN A 117 14.75 7.41 -6.21
CA ASN A 117 13.88 7.56 -5.05
C ASN A 117 12.53 6.85 -5.28
N GLY A 118 12.26 5.78 -4.56
CA GLY A 118 10.99 5.03 -4.65
C GLY A 118 9.74 5.87 -4.42
N ALA A 119 9.82 6.96 -3.64
CA ALA A 119 8.70 7.87 -3.45
C ALA A 119 8.31 8.65 -4.73
N ALA A 120 9.12 8.58 -5.80
CA ALA A 120 8.79 9.15 -7.12
C ALA A 120 8.03 8.20 -8.03
N PHE A 121 7.75 6.97 -7.56
CA PHE A 121 7.08 5.91 -8.31
C PHE A 121 6.00 5.25 -7.42
N SER A 122 4.99 4.67 -8.04
CA SER A 122 4.09 3.74 -7.35
C SER A 122 4.25 2.33 -7.91
N ALA A 123 3.97 1.31 -7.11
CA ALA A 123 4.01 -0.06 -7.60
C ALA A 123 3.04 -0.29 -8.76
N GLY A 124 1.91 0.43 -8.81
CA GLY A 124 0.99 0.39 -9.94
C GLY A 124 1.59 0.94 -11.23
N MET A 125 2.45 1.97 -11.17
CA MET A 125 3.21 2.48 -12.32
C MET A 125 4.21 1.43 -12.79
N LEU A 126 5.02 0.89 -11.89
CA LEU A 126 6.02 -0.14 -12.20
C LEU A 126 5.38 -1.40 -12.81
N CYS A 127 4.32 -1.91 -12.20
CA CYS A 127 3.58 -3.05 -12.72
C CYS A 127 2.95 -2.80 -14.10
N THR A 128 2.50 -1.56 -14.38
CA THR A 128 1.94 -1.21 -15.68
C THR A 128 3.01 -1.20 -16.76
N GLU A 129 4.19 -0.62 -16.50
CA GLU A 129 5.27 -0.62 -17.47
C GLU A 129 5.80 -2.05 -17.72
N LEU A 130 5.91 -2.87 -16.67
CA LEU A 130 6.25 -4.28 -16.82
C LEU A 130 5.18 -5.03 -17.63
N ALA A 131 3.90 -4.79 -17.37
CA ALA A 131 2.80 -5.39 -18.12
C ALA A 131 2.85 -5.05 -19.62
N ARG A 132 3.19 -3.80 -19.97
CA ARG A 132 3.40 -3.37 -21.36
C ARG A 132 4.60 -4.04 -22.03
N LEU A 133 5.66 -4.32 -21.27
CA LEU A 133 6.82 -5.07 -21.78
C LEU A 133 6.47 -6.54 -22.02
N ILE A 134 5.62 -7.14 -21.19
CA ILE A 134 5.16 -8.52 -21.35
C ILE A 134 4.18 -8.65 -22.51
N ASN A 135 3.23 -7.71 -22.63
CA ASN A 135 2.21 -7.70 -23.65
C ASN A 135 1.84 -6.25 -24.00
N ASN A 136 2.28 -5.77 -25.14
CA ASN A 136 2.09 -4.39 -25.60
C ASN A 136 0.67 -4.08 -26.11
N GLU A 137 -0.18 -5.10 -26.25
CA GLU A 137 -1.57 -4.95 -26.69
C GLU A 137 -2.56 -4.69 -25.56
N VAL A 138 -2.09 -4.69 -24.29
CA VAL A 138 -2.99 -4.50 -23.15
C VAL A 138 -3.49 -3.06 -23.02
N SER A 139 -4.79 -2.91 -22.85
CA SER A 139 -5.43 -1.62 -22.59
C SER A 139 -5.50 -1.35 -21.08
N ILE A 140 -4.45 -0.73 -20.54
CA ILE A 140 -4.28 -0.39 -19.11
C ILE A 140 -3.75 1.04 -18.91
N ASN A 141 -4.01 1.92 -19.87
CA ASN A 141 -3.41 3.25 -19.96
C ASN A 141 -3.83 4.21 -18.82
N GLN A 142 -4.96 3.95 -18.17
CA GLN A 142 -5.45 4.72 -17.02
C GLN A 142 -4.75 4.36 -15.70
N ILE A 143 -4.21 3.13 -15.60
CA ILE A 143 -3.72 2.57 -14.32
C ILE A 143 -2.54 3.36 -13.74
N PRO A 144 -1.47 3.71 -14.50
CA PRO A 144 -0.33 4.39 -13.89
C PRO A 144 -0.69 5.79 -13.38
N ALA A 145 -1.54 6.54 -14.10
CA ALA A 145 -2.01 7.84 -13.62
C ALA A 145 -2.85 7.70 -12.35
N MET A 146 -3.76 6.72 -12.31
CA MET A 146 -4.61 6.45 -11.16
C MET A 146 -3.79 6.02 -9.93
N ALA A 147 -2.85 5.08 -10.10
CA ALA A 147 -1.98 4.62 -9.02
C ALA A 147 -1.09 5.74 -8.50
N GLY A 148 -0.51 6.54 -9.40
CA GLY A 148 0.30 7.68 -9.01
C GLY A 148 -0.48 8.78 -8.27
N ILE A 149 -1.75 9.01 -8.60
CA ILE A 149 -2.63 9.91 -7.86
C ILE A 149 -2.91 9.34 -6.46
N ALA A 150 -3.22 8.05 -6.37
CA ALA A 150 -3.49 7.38 -5.09
C ALA A 150 -2.30 7.46 -4.12
N ASP A 151 -1.08 7.25 -4.63
CA ASP A 151 0.17 7.30 -3.87
C ASP A 151 0.76 8.72 -3.74
N ARG A 152 0.05 9.75 -4.23
CA ARG A 152 0.48 11.15 -4.18
C ARG A 152 1.85 11.39 -4.83
N ILE A 153 2.17 10.64 -5.89
CA ILE A 153 3.44 10.75 -6.62
C ILE A 153 3.60 12.14 -7.26
N ASP A 154 2.51 12.85 -7.51
CA ASP A 154 2.52 14.24 -8.02
C ASP A 154 3.28 15.21 -7.10
N LEU A 155 3.47 14.90 -5.83
CA LEU A 155 4.28 15.70 -4.90
C LEU A 155 5.78 15.54 -5.18
N MET A 156 6.23 14.37 -5.64
CA MET A 156 7.63 14.05 -5.85
C MET A 156 8.00 14.02 -7.34
N ASN A 157 7.09 13.58 -8.21
CA ASN A 157 7.31 13.42 -9.65
C ASN A 157 6.09 13.88 -10.46
N LYS A 158 5.80 15.16 -10.38
CA LYS A 158 4.68 15.77 -11.09
C LYS A 158 4.73 15.52 -12.59
N LYS A 159 5.93 15.54 -13.19
CA LYS A 159 6.11 15.34 -14.64
C LYS A 159 5.60 13.95 -15.08
N ALA A 160 5.96 12.89 -14.35
CA ALA A 160 5.50 11.55 -14.67
C ALA A 160 3.97 11.44 -14.61
N ILE A 161 3.35 12.02 -13.58
CA ILE A 161 1.89 12.03 -13.44
C ILE A 161 1.23 12.81 -14.58
N ASP A 162 1.75 13.99 -14.94
CA ASP A 162 1.23 14.79 -16.04
C ASP A 162 1.32 14.03 -17.39
N ASP A 163 2.39 13.25 -17.60
CA ASP A 163 2.56 12.47 -18.82
C ASP A 163 1.60 11.26 -18.86
N TYR A 164 1.42 10.54 -17.77
CA TYR A 164 0.41 9.47 -17.67
C TYR A 164 -1.03 9.99 -17.77
N LEU A 165 -1.32 11.17 -17.20
CA LEU A 165 -2.62 11.82 -17.39
C LEU A 165 -2.92 12.14 -18.82
N LYS A 166 -1.94 12.61 -19.63
CA LYS A 166 -2.12 12.84 -21.08
C LYS A 166 -2.51 11.55 -21.81
N ILE A 167 -1.92 10.43 -21.41
CA ILE A 167 -2.25 9.12 -21.99
C ILE A 167 -3.68 8.71 -21.59
N ALA A 168 -4.01 8.78 -20.32
CA ALA A 168 -5.33 8.43 -19.79
C ALA A 168 -6.46 9.32 -20.37
N HIS A 169 -6.19 10.60 -20.58
CA HIS A 169 -7.13 11.53 -21.21
C HIS A 169 -7.55 11.14 -22.63
N LYS A 170 -6.65 10.55 -23.42
CA LYS A 170 -6.99 10.06 -24.77
C LYS A 170 -8.05 8.96 -24.72
N GLU A 171 -8.18 8.26 -23.62
CA GLU A 171 -9.18 7.22 -23.38
C GLU A 171 -10.39 7.72 -22.56
N GLY A 172 -10.51 9.04 -22.39
CA GLY A 172 -11.65 9.68 -21.73
C GLY A 172 -11.62 9.61 -20.19
N TYR A 173 -10.42 9.47 -19.58
CA TYR A 173 -10.25 9.55 -18.13
C TYR A 173 -9.78 10.95 -17.73
N SER A 174 -10.60 11.70 -16.99
CA SER A 174 -10.16 12.94 -16.35
C SER A 174 -9.40 12.64 -15.05
N LYS A 175 -8.63 13.62 -14.53
CA LYS A 175 -7.95 13.49 -13.25
C LYS A 175 -8.95 13.23 -12.11
N GLU A 176 -10.09 13.91 -12.13
CA GLU A 176 -11.16 13.77 -11.15
C GLU A 176 -11.75 12.36 -11.16
N LEU A 177 -12.02 11.83 -12.35
CA LEU A 177 -12.54 10.46 -12.50
C LEU A 177 -11.53 9.42 -12.01
N LEU A 178 -10.23 9.59 -12.32
CA LEU A 178 -9.18 8.69 -11.82
C LEU A 178 -9.07 8.73 -10.31
N HIS A 179 -9.20 9.91 -9.72
CA HIS A 179 -9.26 10.05 -8.26
C HIS A 179 -10.50 9.36 -7.68
N ASP A 180 -11.66 9.54 -8.30
CA ASP A 180 -12.89 8.88 -7.84
C ASP A 180 -12.79 7.36 -7.94
N ILE A 181 -12.20 6.83 -9.00
CA ILE A 181 -11.92 5.40 -9.13
C ILE A 181 -11.00 4.94 -8.01
N SER A 182 -9.94 5.69 -7.68
CA SER A 182 -9.00 5.30 -6.63
C SER A 182 -9.66 5.21 -5.25
N ILE A 183 -10.50 6.18 -4.87
CA ILE A 183 -11.23 6.11 -3.59
C ILE A 183 -12.26 4.98 -3.56
N VAL A 184 -12.87 4.65 -4.71
CA VAL A 184 -13.77 3.48 -4.82
C VAL A 184 -12.99 2.18 -4.62
N ILE A 185 -11.78 2.05 -5.20
CA ILE A 185 -10.90 0.89 -5.00
C ILE A 185 -10.55 0.73 -3.52
N ASP A 186 -10.13 1.80 -2.85
CA ASP A 186 -9.80 1.78 -1.42
C ASP A 186 -10.99 1.37 -0.55
N PHE A 187 -12.17 1.93 -0.84
CA PHE A 187 -13.39 1.58 -0.13
C PHE A 187 -13.77 0.11 -0.33
N VAL A 188 -13.79 -0.35 -1.59
CA VAL A 188 -14.15 -1.72 -1.95
C VAL A 188 -13.14 -2.71 -1.35
N SER A 189 -11.84 -2.43 -1.45
CA SER A 189 -10.79 -3.28 -0.87
C SER A 189 -10.91 -3.42 0.65
N ALA A 190 -11.43 -2.39 1.34
CA ALA A 190 -11.69 -2.45 2.78
C ALA A 190 -12.91 -3.32 3.14
N LYS A 191 -13.81 -3.59 2.20
CA LYS A 191 -15.06 -4.33 2.40
C LYS A 191 -15.03 -5.76 1.86
N LEU A 192 -14.20 -6.02 0.86
CA LEU A 192 -14.10 -7.31 0.21
C LEU A 192 -13.02 -8.17 0.87
N ARG A 193 -13.33 -9.47 1.01
CA ARG A 193 -12.39 -10.49 1.45
C ARG A 193 -11.93 -11.30 0.23
N PHE A 194 -10.62 -11.31 -0.05
CA PHE A 194 -10.02 -12.20 -1.05
C PHE A 194 -10.67 -12.15 -2.45
N MET A 195 -10.63 -13.27 -3.12
CA MET A 195 -10.97 -13.51 -4.52
C MET A 195 -12.46 -13.41 -4.87
N GLU A 196 -13.32 -13.17 -3.90
CA GLU A 196 -14.79 -13.13 -4.08
C GLU A 196 -15.27 -12.01 -5.01
N ALA A 197 -14.35 -11.23 -5.59
CA ALA A 197 -14.70 -9.99 -6.25
C ALA A 197 -13.99 -9.75 -7.58
N ARG A 198 -13.53 -10.80 -8.27
CA ARG A 198 -12.79 -10.61 -9.53
C ARG A 198 -13.58 -9.78 -10.54
N GLU A 199 -14.81 -10.20 -10.83
CA GLU A 199 -15.69 -9.48 -11.77
C GLU A 199 -16.02 -8.07 -11.28
N TYR A 200 -16.17 -7.88 -9.98
CA TYR A 200 -16.38 -6.55 -9.40
C TYR A 200 -15.17 -5.64 -9.60
N ILE A 201 -13.98 -6.18 -9.43
CA ILE A 201 -12.72 -5.45 -9.66
C ILE A 201 -12.58 -5.10 -11.15
N GLU A 202 -12.93 -6.00 -12.07
CA GLU A 202 -12.94 -5.73 -13.52
C GLU A 202 -13.84 -4.55 -13.86
N VAL A 203 -15.04 -4.47 -13.27
CA VAL A 203 -15.92 -3.31 -13.44
C VAL A 203 -15.28 -2.02 -12.94
N ILE A 204 -14.60 -2.04 -11.79
CA ILE A 204 -13.90 -0.84 -11.28
C ILE A 204 -12.80 -0.38 -12.25
N PHE A 205 -12.13 -1.31 -12.94
CA PHE A 205 -11.11 -0.98 -13.92
C PHE A 205 -11.65 -0.68 -15.34
N GLY A 206 -12.95 -0.70 -15.54
CA GLY A 206 -13.60 -0.25 -16.77
C GLY A 206 -14.09 -1.36 -17.69
N GLU A 207 -14.33 -2.55 -17.16
CA GLU A 207 -14.83 -3.69 -17.94
C GLU A 207 -16.23 -4.13 -17.48
N PRO A 208 -17.30 -3.64 -18.05
CA PRO A 208 -17.37 -2.61 -19.11
C PRO A 208 -17.37 -1.18 -18.55
N ARG A 209 -16.95 -0.24 -19.40
CA ARG A 209 -16.78 1.18 -19.05
C ARG A 209 -18.06 1.85 -18.53
N GLU A 210 -19.21 1.49 -19.06
CA GLU A 210 -20.51 2.02 -18.62
C GLU A 210 -20.78 1.67 -17.16
N LYS A 211 -20.62 0.40 -16.80
CA LYS A 211 -20.80 -0.04 -15.40
C LYS A 211 -19.80 0.62 -14.44
N GLN A 212 -18.56 0.89 -14.91
CA GLN A 212 -17.58 1.64 -14.10
C GLN A 212 -18.12 3.03 -13.77
N LYS A 213 -18.64 3.76 -14.77
CA LYS A 213 -19.21 5.09 -14.56
C LYS A 213 -20.34 5.07 -13.57
N ASP A 214 -21.33 4.19 -13.76
CA ASP A 214 -22.48 4.03 -12.87
C ASP A 214 -22.03 3.72 -11.44
N LEU A 215 -21.06 2.83 -11.28
CA LEU A 215 -20.53 2.43 -9.99
C LEU A 215 -19.83 3.60 -9.27
N VAL A 216 -19.00 4.35 -10.01
CA VAL A 216 -18.26 5.50 -9.48
C VAL A 216 -19.22 6.64 -9.12
N GLU A 217 -20.18 6.96 -9.99
CA GLU A 217 -21.22 7.98 -9.73
C GLU A 217 -22.05 7.65 -8.49
N LEU A 218 -22.32 6.35 -8.24
CA LEU A 218 -23.03 5.90 -7.05
C LEU A 218 -22.18 5.97 -5.79
N LEU A 219 -20.96 5.44 -5.84
CA LEU A 219 -20.14 5.22 -4.65
C LEU A 219 -19.30 6.43 -4.25
N ALA A 220 -18.73 7.20 -5.17
CA ALA A 220 -17.83 8.29 -4.83
C ALA A 220 -18.48 9.36 -3.92
N PRO A 221 -19.74 9.82 -4.13
CA PRO A 221 -20.37 10.76 -3.22
C PRO A 221 -20.59 10.18 -1.82
N TYR A 222 -20.95 8.89 -1.74
CA TYR A 222 -21.11 8.18 -0.46
C TYR A 222 -19.78 8.07 0.30
N ILE A 223 -18.69 7.70 -0.40
CA ILE A 223 -17.37 7.57 0.17
C ILE A 223 -16.86 8.93 0.69
N ARG A 224 -16.99 10.00 -0.11
CA ARG A 224 -16.62 11.36 0.31
C ARG A 224 -17.39 11.83 1.55
N LYS A 225 -18.65 11.43 1.70
CA LYS A 225 -19.42 11.68 2.92
C LYS A 225 -18.83 10.94 4.12
N LEU A 226 -18.39 9.68 3.95
CA LEU A 226 -17.71 8.92 5.01
C LEU A 226 -16.37 9.57 5.39
N GLU A 227 -15.57 9.99 4.41
CA GLU A 227 -14.29 10.70 4.62
C GLU A 227 -14.50 12.02 5.36
N SER A 228 -15.47 12.83 4.93
CA SER A 228 -15.82 14.09 5.60
C SER A 228 -16.25 13.86 7.04
N LYS A 229 -17.03 12.82 7.30
CA LYS A 229 -17.44 12.43 8.65
C LYS A 229 -16.22 11.94 9.46
N GLY A 230 -15.36 11.11 8.86
CA GLY A 230 -14.13 10.61 9.47
C GLY A 230 -13.21 11.76 9.87
N LEU A 231 -13.00 12.72 8.98
CA LEU A 231 -12.20 13.93 9.26
C LEU A 231 -12.80 14.75 10.42
N ALA A 232 -14.10 15.02 10.40
CA ALA A 232 -14.76 15.78 11.46
C ALA A 232 -14.61 15.12 12.83
N ILE A 233 -14.79 13.81 12.89
CA ILE A 233 -14.61 13.02 14.12
C ILE A 233 -13.14 13.04 14.55
N SER A 234 -12.19 12.84 13.62
CA SER A 234 -10.75 12.87 13.92
C SER A 234 -10.32 14.23 14.46
N LYS A 235 -10.79 15.33 13.87
CA LYS A 235 -10.51 16.70 14.35
C LYS A 235 -11.03 16.94 15.77
N ALA A 236 -12.20 16.43 16.10
CA ALA A 236 -12.82 16.59 17.40
C ALA A 236 -12.09 15.80 18.52
N ASN A 237 -11.36 14.73 18.16
CA ASN A 237 -10.69 13.83 19.10
C ASN A 237 -9.16 13.92 19.02
N ALA A 238 -8.60 14.69 18.09
CA ALA A 238 -7.15 14.88 17.99
C ALA A 238 -6.64 15.74 19.15
N HIS A 239 -5.57 15.28 19.78
CA HIS A 239 -4.84 16.01 20.81
C HIS A 239 -3.57 16.63 20.20
N ILE A 240 -3.28 17.88 20.56
CA ILE A 240 -2.12 18.63 20.06
C ILE A 240 -1.17 18.91 21.23
N GLU A 241 0.11 18.65 21.02
CA GLU A 241 1.19 18.88 21.99
C GLU A 241 2.38 19.51 21.26
N GLU A 242 2.97 20.57 21.83
CA GLU A 242 4.18 21.17 21.30
C GLU A 242 5.41 20.58 22.01
N ILE A 243 6.34 20.01 21.24
CA ILE A 243 7.56 19.40 21.74
C ILE A 243 8.77 20.06 21.05
N GLY A 244 9.38 21.03 21.71
CA GLY A 244 10.41 21.85 21.06
C GLY A 244 9.79 22.69 19.95
N ASN A 245 10.31 22.58 18.74
CA ASN A 245 9.78 23.22 17.54
C ASN A 245 8.84 22.31 16.70
N ILE A 246 8.50 21.12 17.20
CA ILE A 246 7.65 20.16 16.51
C ILE A 246 6.28 20.09 17.18
N THR A 247 5.25 20.19 16.37
CA THR A 247 3.86 19.94 16.79
C THR A 247 3.57 18.44 16.66
N LEU A 248 3.26 17.78 17.77
CA LEU A 248 2.77 16.41 17.79
C LEU A 248 1.25 16.41 17.86
N GLN A 249 0.61 15.83 16.85
CA GLN A 249 -0.82 15.57 16.80
C GLN A 249 -1.07 14.09 17.05
N THR A 250 -1.86 13.73 18.05
CA THR A 250 -2.21 12.32 18.34
C THR A 250 -3.70 12.09 18.24
N LEU A 251 -4.07 10.92 17.73
CA LEU A 251 -5.46 10.46 17.58
C LEU A 251 -5.55 9.01 18.09
N ASP A 252 -6.28 8.79 19.17
CA ASP A 252 -6.62 7.43 19.61
C ASP A 252 -7.68 6.86 18.66
N ILE A 253 -7.25 5.94 17.79
CA ILE A 253 -8.09 5.36 16.74
C ILE A 253 -9.16 4.46 17.32
N GLU A 254 -8.81 3.63 18.29
CA GLU A 254 -9.73 2.61 18.85
C GLU A 254 -10.85 3.27 19.67
N SER A 255 -10.55 4.32 20.42
CA SER A 255 -11.57 5.06 21.15
C SER A 255 -12.40 5.97 20.25
N THR A 256 -11.79 6.52 19.21
CA THR A 256 -12.45 7.45 18.28
C THR A 256 -13.37 6.72 17.30
N PHE A 257 -12.98 5.53 16.86
CA PHE A 257 -13.68 4.72 15.86
C PHE A 257 -13.93 3.30 16.38
N PRO A 258 -14.79 3.13 17.39
CA PRO A 258 -15.10 1.82 17.91
C PRO A 258 -15.84 0.98 16.87
N GLY A 259 -15.24 -0.14 16.49
CA GLY A 259 -15.84 -1.11 15.59
C GLY A 259 -14.93 -1.61 14.47
N PHE A 260 -15.05 -2.90 14.16
CA PHE A 260 -14.30 -3.54 13.10
C PHE A 260 -14.81 -3.09 11.71
N GLY A 261 -13.88 -2.86 10.78
CA GLY A 261 -14.22 -2.53 9.39
C GLY A 261 -14.68 -1.09 9.18
N PHE A 262 -14.30 -0.17 10.08
CA PHE A 262 -14.55 1.25 9.88
C PHE A 262 -13.84 1.77 8.61
N PHE A 263 -14.53 2.65 7.90
CA PHE A 263 -13.96 3.41 6.79
C PHE A 263 -14.21 4.91 7.05
N PRO A 264 -13.23 5.79 6.89
CA PRO A 264 -11.86 5.58 6.39
C PRO A 264 -10.96 4.73 7.31
N LYS A 265 -9.96 4.04 6.71
CA LYS A 265 -8.98 3.23 7.46
C LYS A 265 -8.15 4.13 8.41
N PRO A 266 -7.53 3.59 9.48
CA PRO A 266 -6.73 4.37 10.44
C PRO A 266 -5.70 5.29 9.78
N GLY A 267 -4.91 4.78 8.84
CA GLY A 267 -3.91 5.56 8.11
C GLY A 267 -4.51 6.71 7.29
N MET A 268 -5.72 6.52 6.72
CA MET A 268 -6.44 7.59 6.02
C MET A 268 -6.92 8.66 7.00
N CYS A 269 -7.46 8.27 8.17
CA CYS A 269 -7.90 9.23 9.19
C CYS A 269 -6.75 10.11 9.66
N VAL A 270 -5.59 9.51 9.94
CA VAL A 270 -4.39 10.24 10.34
C VAL A 270 -3.89 11.15 9.22
N GLY A 271 -3.85 10.65 7.97
CA GLY A 271 -3.47 11.47 6.81
C GLY A 271 -4.38 12.68 6.61
N MET A 272 -5.69 12.48 6.65
CA MET A 272 -6.66 13.56 6.47
C MET A 272 -6.56 14.63 7.56
N VAL A 273 -6.41 14.24 8.84
CA VAL A 273 -6.30 15.20 9.94
C VAL A 273 -4.95 15.91 9.93
N HIS A 274 -3.89 15.23 9.49
CA HIS A 274 -2.56 15.82 9.26
C HIS A 274 -2.62 16.91 8.20
N ASP A 275 -3.12 16.59 7.01
CA ASP A 275 -3.22 17.53 5.88
C ASP A 275 -4.13 18.73 6.23
N ASP A 276 -5.26 18.50 6.91
CA ASP A 276 -6.16 19.56 7.36
C ASP A 276 -5.47 20.49 8.37
N TYR A 277 -4.77 19.94 9.36
CA TYR A 277 -4.05 20.71 10.36
C TYR A 277 -2.91 21.52 9.74
N GLN A 278 -2.07 20.87 8.91
CA GLN A 278 -0.99 21.54 8.19
C GLN A 278 -1.51 22.73 7.38
N LYS A 279 -2.59 22.52 6.63
CA LYS A 279 -3.19 23.56 5.77
C LYS A 279 -3.86 24.67 6.57
N THR A 280 -4.65 24.35 7.60
CA THR A 280 -5.45 25.33 8.33
C THR A 280 -4.62 26.13 9.34
N LYS A 281 -3.56 25.54 9.89
CA LYS A 281 -2.66 26.18 10.86
C LYS A 281 -1.35 26.66 10.26
N ASN A 282 -1.11 26.38 8.96
CA ASN A 282 0.17 26.64 8.29
C ASN A 282 1.36 26.06 9.07
N CYS A 283 1.18 24.83 9.59
CA CYS A 283 2.15 24.15 10.44
C CYS A 283 3.08 23.29 9.56
N ASN A 284 4.36 23.66 9.49
CA ASN A 284 5.34 22.95 8.67
C ASN A 284 6.10 21.86 9.46
N ASN A 285 6.16 21.96 10.79
CA ASN A 285 6.86 21.00 11.65
C ASN A 285 5.84 20.11 12.36
N LEU A 286 5.15 19.24 11.62
CA LEU A 286 4.03 18.43 12.13
C LEU A 286 4.35 16.94 12.07
N VAL A 287 4.11 16.26 13.18
CA VAL A 287 4.07 14.78 13.26
C VAL A 287 2.68 14.39 13.75
N SER A 288 1.96 13.59 12.98
CA SER A 288 0.63 13.09 13.32
C SER A 288 0.65 11.58 13.51
N VAL A 289 0.09 11.10 14.62
CA VAL A 289 0.16 9.70 15.05
C VAL A 289 -1.22 9.19 15.41
N GLY A 290 -1.68 8.15 14.72
CA GLY A 290 -2.83 7.35 15.10
C GLY A 290 -2.39 6.25 16.05
N ILE A 291 -3.02 6.18 17.22
CA ILE A 291 -2.66 5.26 18.30
C ILE A 291 -3.67 4.12 18.35
N MET A 292 -3.15 2.90 18.31
CA MET A 292 -3.89 1.66 18.56
C MET A 292 -3.22 0.85 19.66
N SER A 293 -3.89 -0.14 20.21
CA SER A 293 -3.35 -0.95 21.32
C SER A 293 -2.03 -1.65 21.00
N THR A 294 -1.83 -2.03 19.75
CA THR A 294 -0.67 -2.80 19.26
C THR A 294 0.08 -2.13 18.11
N ALA A 295 -0.32 -0.92 17.71
CA ALA A 295 0.26 -0.28 16.54
C ALA A 295 0.20 1.25 16.61
N LEU A 296 1.12 1.90 15.88
CA LEU A 296 1.02 3.33 15.54
C LEU A 296 1.02 3.46 14.01
N THR A 297 0.20 4.38 13.50
CA THR A 297 0.30 4.85 12.12
C THR A 297 0.70 6.33 12.12
N MET A 298 1.64 6.72 11.28
CA MET A 298 2.34 8.00 11.40
C MET A 298 2.36 8.75 10.07
N ARG A 299 2.28 10.06 10.17
CA ARG A 299 2.54 11.02 9.08
C ARG A 299 3.41 12.14 9.62
N ALA A 300 4.34 12.62 8.83
CA ALA A 300 5.25 13.69 9.21
C ALA A 300 5.52 14.64 8.04
N THR A 301 5.71 15.92 8.33
CA THR A 301 6.25 16.87 7.34
C THR A 301 7.76 16.72 7.23
N ASP A 302 8.33 17.11 6.08
CA ASP A 302 9.77 17.04 5.86
C ASP A 302 10.56 17.90 6.86
N GLU A 303 10.03 19.06 7.20
CA GLU A 303 10.66 20.03 8.12
C GLU A 303 10.71 19.53 9.56
N SER A 304 9.87 18.55 9.92
CA SER A 304 9.91 17.94 11.26
C SER A 304 11.14 17.04 11.46
N ASN A 305 11.87 16.69 10.39
CA ASN A 305 12.97 15.74 10.41
C ASN A 305 12.65 14.39 11.08
N PHE A 306 11.36 14.07 11.18
CA PHE A 306 10.92 12.76 11.67
C PHE A 306 11.08 11.72 10.57
N SER A 307 11.58 10.55 10.93
CA SER A 307 11.68 9.40 10.05
C SER A 307 11.11 8.18 10.77
N VAL A 308 10.17 7.50 10.11
CA VAL A 308 9.58 6.25 10.63
C VAL A 308 10.68 5.19 10.83
N HIS A 309 11.60 5.06 9.88
CA HIS A 309 12.70 4.09 9.95
C HIS A 309 13.67 4.37 11.11
N ASP A 310 14.05 5.65 11.29
CA ASP A 310 14.90 6.03 12.43
C ASP A 310 14.20 5.79 13.76
N PHE A 311 12.89 6.03 13.80
CA PHE A 311 12.10 5.78 15.01
C PHE A 311 12.02 4.29 15.35
N ILE A 312 11.83 3.41 14.35
CA ILE A 312 11.91 1.95 14.53
C ILE A 312 13.28 1.57 15.10
N GLY A 313 14.38 2.04 14.47
CA GLY A 313 15.74 1.79 14.94
C GLY A 313 16.00 2.29 16.36
N PHE A 314 15.43 3.45 16.73
CA PHE A 314 15.50 3.99 18.07
C PHE A 314 14.76 3.12 19.08
N LEU A 315 13.53 2.69 18.78
CA LEU A 315 12.74 1.83 19.64
C LEU A 315 13.41 0.47 19.87
N ASN A 316 13.90 -0.16 18.81
CA ASN A 316 14.58 -1.46 18.90
C ASN A 316 15.85 -1.41 19.74
N LYS A 317 16.54 -0.25 19.81
CA LYS A 317 17.67 -0.04 20.72
C LYS A 317 17.24 0.18 22.17
N LYS A 318 16.15 0.93 22.42
CA LYS A 318 15.69 1.32 23.75
C LYS A 318 14.86 0.24 24.44
N ILE A 319 14.01 -0.44 23.68
CA ILE A 319 13.06 -1.46 24.18
C ILE A 319 13.03 -2.70 23.28
N PRO A 320 14.14 -3.45 23.13
CA PRO A 320 14.21 -4.60 22.22
C PRO A 320 13.16 -5.67 22.51
N ASN A 321 12.66 -5.73 23.74
CA ASN A 321 11.59 -6.64 24.18
C ASN A 321 10.17 -6.17 23.81
N ALA A 322 10.04 -5.08 23.07
CA ALA A 322 8.76 -4.65 22.52
C ALA A 322 8.45 -5.33 21.18
N PHE A 323 9.44 -5.95 20.53
CA PHE A 323 9.32 -6.57 19.21
C PHE A 323 8.71 -5.59 18.23
N VAL A 324 9.37 -4.42 18.09
CA VAL A 324 8.89 -3.38 17.19
C VAL A 324 9.24 -3.75 15.75
N GLU A 325 8.21 -3.88 14.95
CA GLU A 325 8.28 -4.11 13.51
C GLU A 325 7.49 -3.02 12.79
N GLY A 326 7.82 -2.74 11.56
CA GLY A 326 7.09 -1.72 10.81
C GLY A 326 7.88 -1.22 9.61
N GLY A 327 7.24 -0.32 8.86
CA GLY A 327 7.84 0.24 7.64
C GLY A 327 6.94 1.25 6.98
N GLY A 328 7.19 1.45 5.70
CA GLY A 328 6.56 2.45 4.85
C GLY A 328 7.58 3.43 4.28
N HIS A 329 7.13 4.65 4.00
CA HIS A 329 8.01 5.74 3.56
C HIS A 329 8.62 6.48 4.76
N LYS A 330 9.68 7.24 4.52
CA LYS A 330 10.35 8.06 5.54
C LYS A 330 9.35 8.83 6.42
N ASN A 331 8.41 9.52 5.79
CA ASN A 331 7.45 10.43 6.44
C ASN A 331 6.06 9.83 6.65
N ALA A 332 5.85 8.56 6.30
CA ALA A 332 4.53 7.94 6.33
C ALA A 332 4.66 6.43 6.48
N GLY A 333 4.25 5.89 7.61
CA GLY A 333 4.34 4.46 7.86
C GLY A 333 3.58 4.01 9.09
N SER A 334 3.74 2.74 9.40
CA SER A 334 3.14 2.13 10.57
C SER A 334 4.16 1.24 11.28
N ILE A 335 3.98 1.11 12.58
CA ILE A 335 4.74 0.16 13.41
C ILE A 335 3.78 -0.68 14.22
N THR A 336 4.18 -1.90 14.52
CA THR A 336 3.51 -2.79 15.47
C THR A 336 4.41 -3.06 16.68
N PHE A 337 3.82 -3.42 17.80
CA PHE A 337 4.52 -3.73 19.04
C PHE A 337 3.62 -4.53 20.00
N LEU A 338 4.19 -5.11 21.05
CA LEU A 338 3.41 -5.84 22.06
C LEU A 338 2.45 -4.91 22.82
N PRO A 339 1.20 -5.31 23.10
CA PRO A 339 0.16 -4.46 23.73
C PRO A 339 0.62 -3.82 25.04
N ASN A 340 1.34 -4.56 25.88
CA ASN A 340 1.86 -4.08 27.16
C ASN A 340 3.00 -3.06 27.02
N LYS A 341 3.47 -2.77 25.80
CA LYS A 341 4.53 -1.81 25.49
C LYS A 341 4.03 -0.48 24.95
N GLN A 342 2.74 -0.32 24.72
CA GLN A 342 2.17 0.91 24.15
C GLN A 342 2.61 2.17 24.93
N LYS A 343 2.55 2.12 26.29
CA LYS A 343 2.95 3.27 27.13
C LYS A 343 4.43 3.62 26.95
N ASP A 344 5.30 2.60 26.94
CA ASP A 344 6.74 2.79 26.75
C ASP A 344 7.02 3.40 25.37
N VAL A 345 6.37 2.89 24.32
CA VAL A 345 6.49 3.40 22.94
C VAL A 345 6.06 4.86 22.86
N LEU A 346 4.95 5.25 23.49
CA LEU A 346 4.46 6.63 23.47
C LEU A 346 5.35 7.61 24.27
N ILE A 347 6.00 7.15 25.32
CA ILE A 347 7.00 7.93 26.07
C ILE A 347 8.23 8.15 25.16
N LEU A 348 8.72 7.08 24.55
CA LEU A 348 9.88 7.12 23.65
C LEU A 348 9.61 7.89 22.38
N LEU A 349 8.38 7.93 21.87
CA LEU A 349 7.99 8.80 20.76
C LEU A 349 8.24 10.27 21.09
N ARG A 350 7.84 10.72 22.28
CA ARG A 350 8.07 12.10 22.72
C ARG A 350 9.55 12.40 22.93
N GLU A 351 10.32 11.45 23.49
CA GLU A 351 11.78 11.56 23.61
C GLU A 351 12.43 11.72 22.25
N PHE A 352 12.07 10.86 21.29
CA PHE A 352 12.59 10.88 19.93
C PHE A 352 12.27 12.19 19.18
N ILE A 353 11.04 12.70 19.32
CA ILE A 353 10.63 14.00 18.73
C ILE A 353 11.42 15.14 19.39
N LYS A 354 11.60 15.12 20.71
CA LYS A 354 12.36 16.13 21.44
C LYS A 354 13.82 16.22 21.03
N GLU A 355 14.44 15.11 20.64
CA GLU A 355 15.81 15.07 20.17
C GLU A 355 15.95 15.74 18.79
N ARG A 356 14.91 15.73 17.97
CA ARG A 356 14.87 16.33 16.61
C ARG A 356 14.36 17.76 16.59
N GLY A 357 13.60 18.16 17.59
CA GLY A 357 13.04 19.50 17.74
C GLY A 357 13.98 20.50 18.42
N LYS A 358 15.27 20.17 18.51
CA LYS A 358 16.34 21.09 18.95
C LYS A 358 16.96 21.79 17.74
#